data_7608e350508890ad675cfc7d1a2ab251
#
_entry.id   7608e350508890ad675cfc7d1a2ab251
#
_cell.length_a   1.000
_cell.length_b   1.000
_cell.length_c   1.000
_cell.angle_alpha   90.00
_cell.angle_beta   90.00
_cell.angle_gamma   90.00
#
_symmetry.space_group_name_H-M   'P 1'
#
loop_
_entity.id
_entity.type
_entity.pdbx_description
1 polymer ?
#
loop_
_entity_poly.entity_id
_entity_poly.type
_entity_poly.pdbx_seq_one_letter_code
_entity_poly.pdbx_strand_id
1 'polypeptide(L)'
;MSNELKSQINQLEKFSSDVAHELKNPLTAIKSSIELLTSKNITNENRTKVMNNFNKDIDRMNRLISDISHFSKTIAEIEIENFELTNVNKFLKENFSEKSTNKQNIKILLQTDNNKNLVLLNKDKFLQVILNLLDNSISIAKNNSNILITSNKRNENCVEIKIYDQGKGIDFKEKNKIFDRFYTDRIEDRDQHSGLGLSISKEIINLFNGSIELTESDKLDFRGACFLIKLPLKSQNNHKGIQS
;
A
#
# COMPACT_ATOMS: atom_id res chain seq x y z
N MET A 1 9.66 -23.84 17.68
CA MET A 1 10.90 -23.11 17.23
C MET A 1 11.31 -23.44 15.80
N SER A 2 11.38 -24.72 15.42
CA SER A 2 11.87 -25.09 14.06
C SER A 2 11.01 -24.62 12.88
N ASN A 3 9.67 -24.70 12.95
CA ASN A 3 8.78 -24.36 11.81
C ASN A 3 8.62 -22.85 11.60
N GLU A 4 8.62 -22.08 12.66
CA GLU A 4 8.46 -20.63 12.63
C GLU A 4 9.72 -19.95 12.08
N LEU A 5 10.90 -20.37 12.58
CA LEU A 5 12.20 -19.92 12.06
C LEU A 5 12.38 -20.27 10.58
N LYS A 6 11.99 -21.49 10.19
CA LYS A 6 12.07 -21.94 8.80
C LYS A 6 11.14 -21.13 7.88
N SER A 7 9.95 -20.79 8.37
CA SER A 7 9.03 -19.90 7.65
C SER A 7 9.61 -18.50 7.46
N GLN A 8 10.23 -17.92 8.50
CA GLN A 8 10.87 -16.61 8.41
C GLN A 8 12.06 -16.61 7.44
N ILE A 9 12.91 -17.65 7.48
CA ILE A 9 14.04 -17.79 6.53
C ILE A 9 13.51 -17.87 5.10
N ASN A 10 12.51 -18.70 4.82
CA ASN A 10 11.93 -18.82 3.48
C ASN A 10 11.32 -17.49 2.97
N GLN A 11 10.69 -16.71 3.85
CA GLN A 11 10.17 -15.40 3.51
C GLN A 11 11.27 -14.40 3.17
N LEU A 12 12.39 -14.44 3.91
CA LEU A 12 13.56 -13.59 3.66
C LEU A 12 14.26 -13.95 2.36
N GLU A 13 14.45 -15.24 2.09
CA GLU A 13 15.03 -15.74 0.83
C GLU A 13 14.17 -15.33 -0.37
N LYS A 14 12.84 -15.50 -0.27
CA LYS A 14 11.90 -15.06 -1.31
C LYS A 14 12.00 -13.55 -1.52
N PHE A 15 12.01 -12.76 -0.46
CA PHE A 15 12.16 -11.30 -0.56
C PHE A 15 13.47 -10.91 -1.25
N SER A 16 14.60 -11.49 -0.86
CA SER A 16 15.90 -11.25 -1.50
C SER A 16 15.88 -11.58 -2.99
N SER A 17 15.25 -12.69 -3.37
CA SER A 17 15.11 -13.10 -4.78
C SER A 17 14.24 -12.11 -5.55
N ASP A 18 13.09 -11.70 -4.99
CA ASP A 18 12.17 -10.76 -5.62
C ASP A 18 12.85 -9.40 -5.84
N VAL A 19 13.58 -8.89 -4.83
CA VAL A 19 14.39 -7.66 -4.92
C VAL A 19 15.44 -7.75 -6.01
N ALA A 20 16.20 -8.84 -6.05
CA ALA A 20 17.25 -9.03 -7.06
C ALA A 20 16.66 -9.03 -8.48
N HIS A 21 15.52 -9.67 -8.69
CA HIS A 21 14.81 -9.68 -9.96
C HIS A 21 14.33 -8.29 -10.37
N GLU A 22 13.69 -7.55 -9.47
CA GLU A 22 13.16 -6.21 -9.75
C GLU A 22 14.24 -5.16 -9.96
N LEU A 23 15.41 -5.29 -9.32
CA LEU A 23 16.57 -4.41 -9.58
C LEU A 23 17.28 -4.76 -10.89
N LYS A 24 17.32 -6.04 -11.28
CA LYS A 24 17.95 -6.49 -12.52
C LYS A 24 17.24 -5.94 -13.76
N ASN A 25 15.93 -5.79 -13.72
CA ASN A 25 15.13 -5.33 -14.86
C ASN A 25 15.53 -3.91 -15.31
N PRO A 26 15.46 -2.85 -14.48
CA PRO A 26 15.87 -1.51 -14.88
C PRO A 26 17.38 -1.44 -15.18
N LEU A 27 18.22 -2.20 -14.48
CA LEU A 27 19.65 -2.25 -14.77
C LEU A 27 19.94 -2.77 -16.18
N THR A 28 19.22 -3.78 -16.64
CA THR A 28 19.32 -4.32 -17.99
C THR A 28 18.85 -3.29 -19.02
N ALA A 29 17.74 -2.57 -18.76
CA ALA A 29 17.25 -1.51 -19.63
C ALA A 29 18.23 -0.33 -19.73
N ILE A 30 18.80 0.09 -18.60
CA ILE A 30 19.87 1.11 -18.52
C ILE A 30 21.08 0.70 -19.38
N LYS A 31 21.54 -0.56 -19.23
CA LYS A 31 22.66 -1.09 -20.02
C LYS A 31 22.36 -1.04 -21.53
N SER A 32 21.18 -1.50 -21.94
CA SER A 32 20.76 -1.47 -23.35
C SER A 32 20.66 -0.03 -23.88
N SER A 33 20.18 0.91 -23.06
CA SER A 33 20.12 2.34 -23.42
C SER A 33 21.52 2.91 -23.66
N ILE A 34 22.51 2.59 -22.83
CA ILE A 34 23.91 3.00 -23.00
C ILE A 34 24.48 2.43 -24.30
N GLU A 35 24.27 1.15 -24.58
CA GLU A 35 24.73 0.49 -25.82
C GLU A 35 24.15 1.19 -27.06
N LEU A 36 22.86 1.55 -27.05
CA LEU A 36 22.21 2.28 -28.12
C LEU A 36 22.77 3.70 -28.28
N LEU A 37 22.98 4.43 -27.18
CA LEU A 37 23.52 5.80 -27.20
C LEU A 37 24.96 5.87 -27.70
N THR A 38 25.75 4.82 -27.54
CA THR A 38 27.11 4.68 -28.02
C THR A 38 27.21 4.20 -29.48
N SER A 39 26.07 3.77 -30.06
CA SER A 39 26.01 3.34 -31.47
C SER A 39 26.27 4.51 -32.42
N LYS A 40 27.11 4.26 -33.44
CA LYS A 40 27.47 5.28 -34.46
C LYS A 40 26.31 5.71 -35.38
N ASN A 41 25.25 4.89 -35.46
CA ASN A 41 24.14 5.07 -36.42
C ASN A 41 22.84 5.58 -35.76
N ILE A 42 22.86 6.05 -34.51
CA ILE A 42 21.66 6.55 -33.85
C ILE A 42 21.30 7.96 -34.41
N THR A 43 20.03 8.10 -34.81
CA THR A 43 19.50 9.43 -35.22
C THR A 43 19.27 10.33 -33.99
N ASN A 44 19.25 11.65 -34.18
CA ASN A 44 19.01 12.58 -33.07
C ASN A 44 17.67 12.37 -32.40
N GLU A 45 16.61 12.01 -33.14
CA GLU A 45 15.28 11.69 -32.60
C GLU A 45 15.31 10.45 -31.71
N ASN A 46 15.96 9.38 -32.18
CA ASN A 46 16.10 8.15 -31.41
C ASN A 46 16.99 8.34 -30.18
N ARG A 47 18.05 9.16 -30.28
CA ARG A 47 18.89 9.53 -29.14
C ARG A 47 18.09 10.19 -28.04
N THR A 48 17.22 11.14 -28.38
CA THR A 48 16.35 11.82 -27.41
C THR A 48 15.36 10.84 -26.75
N LYS A 49 14.75 9.93 -27.52
CA LYS A 49 13.85 8.90 -26.96
C LYS A 49 14.58 7.95 -26.01
N VAL A 50 15.78 7.47 -26.39
CA VAL A 50 16.59 6.57 -25.58
C VAL A 50 17.04 7.27 -24.28
N MET A 51 17.44 8.54 -24.34
CA MET A 51 17.83 9.33 -23.18
C MET A 51 16.65 9.52 -22.21
N ASN A 52 15.44 9.78 -22.71
CA ASN A 52 14.25 9.90 -21.89
C ASN A 52 13.91 8.58 -21.20
N ASN A 53 14.02 7.43 -21.89
CA ASN A 53 13.80 6.12 -21.30
C ASN A 53 14.86 5.79 -20.24
N PHE A 54 16.14 6.08 -20.53
CA PHE A 54 17.23 5.93 -19.58
C PHE A 54 16.99 6.69 -18.26
N ASN A 55 16.56 7.95 -18.33
CA ASN A 55 16.24 8.74 -17.15
C ASN A 55 15.06 8.13 -16.37
N LYS A 56 14.01 7.66 -17.06
CA LYS A 56 12.89 6.97 -16.42
C LYS A 56 13.33 5.70 -15.67
N ASP A 57 14.22 4.90 -16.27
CA ASP A 57 14.74 3.68 -15.64
C ASP A 57 15.58 3.99 -14.40
N ILE A 58 16.37 5.08 -14.42
CA ILE A 58 17.11 5.58 -13.25
C ILE A 58 16.14 6.00 -12.12
N ASP A 59 15.13 6.79 -12.47
CA ASP A 59 14.12 7.25 -11.50
C ASP A 59 13.35 6.07 -10.90
N ARG A 60 13.03 5.08 -11.72
CA ARG A 60 12.42 3.82 -11.24
C ARG A 60 13.34 3.09 -10.27
N MET A 61 14.61 2.94 -10.59
CA MET A 61 15.59 2.26 -9.73
C MET A 61 15.74 2.98 -8.39
N ASN A 62 15.82 4.31 -8.38
CA ASN A 62 15.89 5.10 -7.16
C ASN A 62 14.64 4.90 -6.27
N ARG A 63 13.44 4.86 -6.87
CA ARG A 63 12.21 4.56 -6.14
C ARG A 63 12.22 3.16 -5.55
N LEU A 64 12.59 2.14 -6.33
CA LEU A 64 12.70 0.76 -5.84
C LEU A 64 13.64 0.66 -4.64
N ILE A 65 14.82 1.28 -4.70
CA ILE A 65 15.77 1.29 -3.59
C ILE A 65 15.18 1.97 -2.35
N SER A 66 14.50 3.11 -2.52
CA SER A 66 13.82 3.81 -1.44
C SER A 66 12.74 2.94 -0.80
N ASP A 67 11.89 2.32 -1.61
CA ASP A 67 10.78 1.50 -1.13
C ASP A 67 11.26 0.22 -0.46
N ILE A 68 12.32 -0.42 -0.96
CA ILE A 68 12.99 -1.55 -0.33
C ILE A 68 13.56 -1.16 1.04
N SER A 69 14.21 0.00 1.11
CA SER A 69 14.75 0.56 2.36
C SER A 69 13.64 0.82 3.38
N HIS A 70 12.53 1.44 2.94
CA HIS A 70 11.35 1.66 3.77
C HIS A 70 10.69 0.36 4.20
N PHE A 71 10.59 -0.63 3.32
CA PHE A 71 10.05 -1.94 3.64
C PHE A 71 10.90 -2.64 4.72
N SER A 72 12.22 -2.70 4.52
CA SER A 72 13.14 -3.32 5.48
C SER A 72 13.09 -2.63 6.84
N LYS A 73 13.05 -1.29 6.86
CA LYS A 73 12.91 -0.51 8.09
C LYS A 73 11.56 -0.76 8.77
N THR A 74 10.48 -0.79 7.99
CA THR A 74 9.14 -1.08 8.52
C THR A 74 9.09 -2.45 9.21
N ILE A 75 9.69 -3.49 8.62
CA ILE A 75 9.73 -4.83 9.22
C ILE A 75 10.64 -4.87 10.46
N ALA A 76 11.79 -4.20 10.43
CA ALA A 76 12.72 -4.17 11.55
C ALA A 76 12.21 -3.35 12.75
N GLU A 77 11.45 -2.27 12.51
CA GLU A 77 10.84 -1.42 13.54
C GLU A 77 9.53 -1.98 14.11
N ILE A 78 9.13 -3.17 13.68
CA ILE A 78 7.94 -3.88 14.20
C ILE A 78 8.23 -4.54 15.56
N GLU A 79 9.10 -3.99 16.35
CA GLU A 79 9.12 -4.26 17.77
C GLU A 79 7.86 -3.63 18.41
N ILE A 80 7.22 -4.39 19.28
CA ILE A 80 5.92 -4.15 19.93
C ILE A 80 5.88 -2.81 20.71
N GLU A 81 6.97 -2.05 20.73
CA GLU A 81 7.24 -0.94 21.64
C GLU A 81 6.34 0.29 21.47
N ASN A 82 5.55 0.42 20.38
CA ASN A 82 4.74 1.63 20.16
C ASN A 82 3.28 1.32 19.85
N PHE A 83 2.75 0.21 20.35
CA PHE A 83 1.33 -0.10 20.22
C PHE A 83 0.53 0.63 21.29
N GLU A 84 -0.49 1.37 20.88
CA GLU A 84 -1.39 2.09 21.78
C GLU A 84 -2.86 1.81 21.46
N LEU A 85 -3.70 1.92 22.48
CA LEU A 85 -5.14 1.74 22.32
C LEU A 85 -5.73 2.98 21.62
N THR A 86 -6.01 2.87 20.36
CA THR A 86 -6.42 3.98 19.49
C THR A 86 -7.89 3.87 19.11
N ASN A 87 -8.63 4.97 19.23
CA ASN A 87 -9.96 5.08 18.63
C ASN A 87 -9.83 5.35 17.14
N VAL A 88 -10.09 4.32 16.33
CA VAL A 88 -9.94 4.37 14.86
C VAL A 88 -10.80 5.47 14.22
N ASN A 89 -12.05 5.65 14.66
CA ASN A 89 -12.93 6.69 14.12
C ASN A 89 -12.39 8.10 14.38
N LYS A 90 -11.87 8.34 15.60
CA LYS A 90 -11.25 9.61 15.96
C LYS A 90 -10.00 9.84 15.13
N PHE A 91 -9.13 8.83 15.02
CA PHE A 91 -7.91 8.88 14.21
C PHE A 91 -8.20 9.21 12.74
N LEU A 92 -9.18 8.55 12.13
CA LEU A 92 -9.55 8.82 10.74
C LEU A 92 -10.11 10.24 10.57
N LYS A 93 -10.93 10.73 11.51
CA LYS A 93 -11.43 12.12 11.49
C LYS A 93 -10.31 13.14 11.57
N GLU A 94 -9.35 12.96 12.46
CA GLU A 94 -8.22 13.88 12.64
C GLU A 94 -7.30 13.96 11.41
N ASN A 95 -7.17 12.84 10.68
CA ASN A 95 -6.25 12.77 9.56
C ASN A 95 -6.90 13.00 8.19
N PHE A 96 -8.18 12.69 8.01
CA PHE A 96 -8.82 12.63 6.69
C PHE A 96 -10.15 13.39 6.59
N SER A 97 -10.61 14.15 7.62
CA SER A 97 -11.76 15.02 7.48
C SER A 97 -11.47 16.14 6.49
N GLU A 98 -12.37 16.31 5.50
CA GLU A 98 -12.36 17.41 4.53
C GLU A 98 -11.03 17.63 3.77
N LYS A 99 -10.33 16.56 3.40
CA LYS A 99 -9.15 16.69 2.56
C LYS A 99 -9.52 16.61 1.08
N SER A 100 -9.09 17.60 0.32
CA SER A 100 -8.99 17.51 -1.14
C SER A 100 -7.54 17.37 -1.53
N THR A 101 -7.24 16.57 -2.54
CA THR A 101 -5.90 16.50 -3.10
C THR A 101 -5.74 17.57 -4.16
N ASN A 102 -4.62 18.28 -4.19
CA ASN A 102 -4.30 19.26 -5.23
C ASN A 102 -4.09 18.60 -6.61
N LYS A 103 -3.86 17.29 -6.66
CA LYS A 103 -3.79 16.52 -7.90
C LYS A 103 -5.20 16.12 -8.32
N GLN A 104 -5.60 16.50 -9.55
CA GLN A 104 -6.83 16.05 -10.22
C GLN A 104 -8.15 16.42 -9.52
N ASN A 105 -8.15 17.32 -8.53
CA ASN A 105 -9.35 17.74 -7.77
C ASN A 105 -10.14 16.54 -7.18
N ILE A 106 -9.42 15.55 -6.60
CA ILE A 106 -10.02 14.39 -5.96
C ILE A 106 -10.38 14.74 -4.52
N LYS A 107 -11.62 14.45 -4.13
CA LYS A 107 -12.10 14.65 -2.76
C LYS A 107 -12.07 13.34 -1.98
N ILE A 108 -11.56 13.40 -0.76
CA ILE A 108 -11.62 12.30 0.20
C ILE A 108 -12.81 12.54 1.11
N LEU A 109 -13.79 11.64 1.05
CA LEU A 109 -14.99 11.65 1.87
C LEU A 109 -14.82 10.66 3.02
N LEU A 110 -15.25 11.03 4.23
CA LEU A 110 -15.17 10.17 5.41
C LEU A 110 -16.55 9.95 6.02
N GLN A 111 -16.93 8.71 6.22
CA GLN A 111 -18.13 8.29 6.93
C GLN A 111 -17.77 7.30 8.04
N THR A 112 -18.06 7.66 9.29
CA THR A 112 -17.80 6.79 10.44
C THR A 112 -19.06 6.64 11.26
N ASP A 113 -19.23 5.49 11.90
CA ASP A 113 -20.23 5.36 12.96
C ASP A 113 -19.84 6.22 14.20
N ASN A 114 -20.74 6.29 15.18
CA ASN A 114 -20.50 7.04 16.42
C ASN A 114 -19.86 6.17 17.52
N ASN A 115 -19.47 4.94 17.21
CA ASN A 115 -18.90 4.03 18.18
C ASN A 115 -17.45 4.41 18.52
N LYS A 116 -17.05 4.10 19.74
CA LYS A 116 -15.65 4.21 20.17
C LYS A 116 -14.94 2.91 19.80
N ASN A 117 -14.49 2.82 18.54
CA ASN A 117 -13.81 1.65 17.99
C ASN A 117 -12.35 1.63 18.44
N LEU A 118 -12.07 0.97 19.59
CA LEU A 118 -10.72 0.89 20.16
C LEU A 118 -9.97 -0.32 19.60
N VAL A 119 -8.81 -0.06 19.00
CA VAL A 119 -7.91 -1.06 18.45
C VAL A 119 -6.50 -0.82 19.00
N LEU A 120 -5.79 -1.91 19.33
CA LEU A 120 -4.39 -1.85 19.71
C LEU A 120 -3.53 -1.81 18.44
N LEU A 121 -2.91 -0.67 18.14
CA LEU A 121 -2.13 -0.46 16.92
C LEU A 121 -1.07 0.63 17.10
N ASN A 122 -0.10 0.65 16.19
CA ASN A 122 0.83 1.76 16.03
C ASN A 122 0.23 2.77 15.05
N LYS A 123 0.02 4.02 15.47
CA LYS A 123 -0.64 5.07 14.68
C LYS A 123 0.10 5.42 13.40
N ASP A 124 1.43 5.50 13.43
CA ASP A 124 2.22 5.88 12.25
C ASP A 124 2.16 4.79 11.18
N LYS A 125 2.25 3.53 11.60
CA LYS A 125 2.10 2.39 10.68
C LYS A 125 0.68 2.27 10.14
N PHE A 126 -0.33 2.54 10.96
CA PHE A 126 -1.71 2.56 10.49
C PHE A 126 -1.98 3.71 9.50
N LEU A 127 -1.42 4.90 9.77
CA LEU A 127 -1.45 6.02 8.83
C LEU A 127 -0.80 5.63 7.49
N GLN A 128 0.35 4.97 7.52
CA GLN A 128 1.04 4.47 6.33
C GLN A 128 0.14 3.53 5.50
N VAL A 129 -0.59 2.61 6.16
CA VAL A 129 -1.56 1.74 5.46
C VAL A 129 -2.62 2.55 4.73
N ILE A 130 -3.26 3.50 5.43
CA ILE A 130 -4.34 4.30 4.83
C ILE A 130 -3.79 5.14 3.66
N LEU A 131 -2.62 5.77 3.82
CA LEU A 131 -1.98 6.54 2.74
C LEU A 131 -1.63 5.67 1.53
N ASN A 132 -1.08 4.48 1.71
CA ASN A 132 -0.79 3.56 0.62
C ASN A 132 -2.05 3.17 -0.17
N LEU A 133 -3.18 2.94 0.52
CA LEU A 133 -4.45 2.61 -0.14
C LEU A 133 -5.03 3.83 -0.87
N LEU A 134 -4.93 5.02 -0.27
CA LEU A 134 -5.34 6.27 -0.91
C LEU A 134 -4.50 6.57 -2.15
N ASP A 135 -3.17 6.43 -2.09
CA ASP A 135 -2.28 6.65 -3.23
C ASP A 135 -2.60 5.69 -4.39
N ASN A 136 -2.90 4.42 -4.08
CA ASN A 136 -3.40 3.49 -5.09
C ASN A 136 -4.70 3.97 -5.72
N SER A 137 -5.67 4.41 -4.92
CA SER A 137 -6.97 4.90 -5.40
C SER A 137 -6.81 6.19 -6.22
N ILE A 138 -5.98 7.14 -5.77
CA ILE A 138 -5.69 8.40 -6.46
C ILE A 138 -5.03 8.14 -7.81
N SER A 139 -4.13 7.18 -7.89
CA SER A 139 -3.38 6.89 -9.13
C SER A 139 -4.25 6.37 -10.28
N ILE A 140 -5.43 5.79 -9.97
CA ILE A 140 -6.40 5.30 -10.96
C ILE A 140 -7.65 6.15 -11.08
N ALA A 141 -7.76 7.15 -10.21
CA ALA A 141 -8.93 8.01 -10.15
C ALA A 141 -9.02 8.91 -11.40
N LYS A 142 -10.24 9.19 -11.82
CA LYS A 142 -10.51 10.22 -12.83
C LYS A 142 -10.45 11.60 -12.19
N ASN A 143 -10.23 12.62 -13.00
CA ASN A 143 -10.36 14.01 -12.55
C ASN A 143 -11.77 14.27 -11.97
N ASN A 144 -11.83 15.03 -10.87
CA ASN A 144 -13.07 15.35 -10.16
C ASN A 144 -13.82 14.15 -9.59
N SER A 145 -13.12 13.04 -9.31
CA SER A 145 -13.70 11.88 -8.64
C SER A 145 -13.60 11.98 -7.12
N ASN A 146 -14.27 11.05 -6.44
CA ASN A 146 -14.26 10.96 -4.98
C ASN A 146 -13.64 9.62 -4.55
N ILE A 147 -12.98 9.62 -3.39
CA ILE A 147 -12.60 8.44 -2.66
C ILE A 147 -13.36 8.46 -1.34
N LEU A 148 -14.03 7.36 -0.98
CA LEU A 148 -14.78 7.26 0.25
C LEU A 148 -14.11 6.32 1.23
N ILE A 149 -13.84 6.81 2.43
CA ILE A 149 -13.41 6.01 3.57
C ILE A 149 -14.62 5.79 4.46
N THR A 150 -14.92 4.55 4.81
CA THR A 150 -15.95 4.24 5.82
C THR A 150 -15.32 3.47 6.98
N SER A 151 -15.82 3.69 8.19
CA SER A 151 -15.39 2.92 9.37
C SER A 151 -16.61 2.61 10.24
N ASN A 152 -16.94 1.33 10.35
CA ASN A 152 -18.11 0.87 11.07
C ASN A 152 -17.79 -0.33 11.96
N LYS A 153 -18.33 -0.34 13.16
CA LYS A 153 -18.32 -1.52 14.02
C LYS A 153 -19.18 -2.60 13.36
N ARG A 154 -18.56 -3.74 13.02
CA ARG A 154 -19.29 -4.87 12.43
C ARG A 154 -20.01 -5.70 13.50
N ASN A 155 -19.31 -5.96 14.60
CA ASN A 155 -19.81 -6.70 15.77
C ASN A 155 -18.99 -6.29 17.00
N GLU A 156 -19.22 -6.94 18.15
CA GLU A 156 -18.51 -6.59 19.40
C GLU A 156 -16.98 -6.76 19.34
N ASN A 157 -16.48 -7.55 18.39
CA ASN A 157 -15.06 -7.91 18.32
C ASN A 157 -14.32 -7.31 17.10
N CYS A 158 -15.02 -6.65 16.16
CA CYS A 158 -14.43 -6.25 14.90
C CYS A 158 -14.94 -4.90 14.40
N VAL A 159 -14.03 -4.03 13.97
CA VAL A 159 -14.30 -2.86 13.16
C VAL A 159 -13.90 -3.13 11.72
N GLU A 160 -14.74 -2.72 10.77
CA GLU A 160 -14.46 -2.73 9.34
C GLU A 160 -14.19 -1.31 8.84
N ILE A 161 -13.07 -1.15 8.12
CA ILE A 161 -12.72 0.07 7.43
C ILE A 161 -12.69 -0.27 5.95
N LYS A 162 -13.46 0.48 5.15
CA LYS A 162 -13.46 0.29 3.70
C LYS A 162 -13.01 1.57 3.00
N ILE A 163 -12.19 1.41 1.97
CA ILE A 163 -11.74 2.48 1.09
C ILE A 163 -12.24 2.16 -0.31
N TYR A 164 -13.10 3.04 -0.82
CA TYR A 164 -13.74 2.90 -2.13
C TYR A 164 -13.24 3.96 -3.08
N ASP A 165 -13.01 3.59 -4.32
CA ASP A 165 -12.71 4.54 -5.39
C ASP A 165 -13.72 4.49 -6.55
N GLN A 166 -13.59 5.46 -7.46
CA GLN A 166 -14.38 5.56 -8.68
C GLN A 166 -13.54 5.25 -9.93
N GLY A 167 -12.47 4.48 -9.76
CA GLY A 167 -11.59 4.05 -10.85
C GLY A 167 -12.19 2.94 -11.72
N LYS A 168 -11.35 2.33 -12.54
CA LYS A 168 -11.74 1.21 -13.40
C LYS A 168 -12.00 -0.12 -12.66
N GLY A 169 -11.68 -0.17 -11.35
CA GLY A 169 -11.69 -1.39 -10.56
C GLY A 169 -10.46 -2.28 -10.83
N ILE A 170 -10.44 -3.42 -10.16
CA ILE A 170 -9.39 -4.45 -10.28
C ILE A 170 -10.09 -5.76 -10.66
N ASP A 171 -9.50 -6.54 -11.60
CA ASP A 171 -10.07 -7.85 -11.94
C ASP A 171 -10.03 -8.76 -10.69
N PHE A 172 -11.19 -9.30 -10.34
CA PHE A 172 -11.34 -10.16 -9.15
C PHE A 172 -10.50 -11.44 -9.22
N LYS A 173 -10.07 -11.85 -10.41
CA LYS A 173 -9.14 -12.97 -10.59
C LYS A 173 -7.77 -12.67 -9.99
N GLU A 174 -7.40 -11.40 -9.93
CA GLU A 174 -6.12 -10.93 -9.42
C GLU A 174 -6.17 -10.53 -7.93
N LYS A 175 -7.33 -10.62 -7.27
CA LYS A 175 -7.58 -10.13 -5.90
C LYS A 175 -6.57 -10.58 -4.84
N ASN A 176 -6.00 -11.77 -5.00
CA ASN A 176 -5.00 -12.31 -4.08
C ASN A 176 -3.59 -11.84 -4.44
N LYS A 177 -3.32 -11.67 -5.74
CA LYS A 177 -2.01 -11.30 -6.28
C LYS A 177 -1.66 -9.83 -6.06
N ILE A 178 -2.66 -8.95 -5.96
CA ILE A 178 -2.41 -7.50 -5.75
C ILE A 178 -1.66 -7.21 -4.46
N PHE A 179 -1.66 -8.14 -3.50
CA PHE A 179 -0.90 -8.06 -2.26
C PHE A 179 0.47 -8.76 -2.32
N ASP A 180 0.82 -9.37 -3.46
CA ASP A 180 2.15 -9.92 -3.66
C ASP A 180 3.15 -8.77 -3.86
N ARG A 181 4.39 -8.98 -3.42
CA ARG A 181 5.46 -7.99 -3.54
C ARG A 181 5.75 -7.73 -5.01
N PHE A 182 5.97 -6.45 -5.36
CA PHE A 182 6.28 -5.99 -6.71
C PHE A 182 5.20 -6.29 -7.77
N TYR A 183 4.02 -6.75 -7.33
CA TYR A 183 2.91 -6.95 -8.26
C TYR A 183 2.38 -5.60 -8.77
N THR A 184 2.28 -5.48 -10.08
CA THR A 184 1.64 -4.36 -10.77
C THR A 184 0.98 -4.86 -12.06
N ASP A 185 -0.31 -4.61 -12.22
CA ASP A 185 -1.09 -4.90 -13.44
C ASP A 185 -0.92 -3.82 -14.52
N ARG A 186 -0.18 -2.75 -14.21
CA ARG A 186 -0.04 -1.57 -15.06
C ARG A 186 1.30 -1.56 -15.77
N ILE A 187 1.29 -2.05 -17.01
CA ILE A 187 2.50 -2.04 -17.86
C ILE A 187 2.96 -0.59 -18.12
N GLU A 188 2.02 0.36 -18.26
CA GLU A 188 2.30 1.77 -18.55
C GLU A 188 2.66 2.59 -17.29
N ASP A 189 2.21 2.18 -16.09
CA ASP A 189 2.44 2.88 -14.82
C ASP A 189 3.53 2.22 -13.94
N ARG A 190 4.24 1.22 -14.46
CA ARG A 190 5.40 0.62 -13.75
C ARG A 190 6.44 1.65 -13.34
N ASP A 191 6.43 2.81 -14.02
CA ASP A 191 7.34 3.92 -13.74
C ASP A 191 6.92 4.75 -12.52
N GLN A 192 5.72 4.56 -11.96
CA GLN A 192 5.22 5.38 -10.85
C GLN A 192 5.07 4.62 -9.53
N HIS A 193 4.90 3.29 -9.56
CA HIS A 193 4.66 2.47 -8.38
C HIS A 193 5.58 1.25 -8.33
N SER A 194 6.18 1.00 -7.16
CA SER A 194 7.09 -0.15 -6.95
C SER A 194 6.37 -1.48 -6.79
N GLY A 195 5.06 -1.48 -6.53
CA GLY A 195 4.30 -2.69 -6.19
C GLY A 195 4.52 -3.21 -4.76
N LEU A 196 5.18 -2.42 -3.89
CA LEU A 196 5.41 -2.78 -2.49
C LEU A 196 4.33 -2.24 -1.54
N GLY A 197 3.60 -1.16 -1.89
CA GLY A 197 2.67 -0.50 -0.98
C GLY A 197 1.58 -1.40 -0.42
N LEU A 198 0.93 -2.22 -1.26
CA LEU A 198 -0.13 -3.14 -0.81
C LEU A 198 0.43 -4.31 0.02
N SER A 199 1.61 -4.84 -0.34
CA SER A 199 2.26 -5.89 0.44
C SER A 199 2.69 -5.38 1.83
N ILE A 200 3.24 -4.17 1.92
CA ILE A 200 3.54 -3.49 3.19
C ILE A 200 2.26 -3.32 4.03
N SER A 201 1.18 -2.84 3.40
CA SER A 201 -0.10 -2.66 4.09
C SER A 201 -0.62 -3.97 4.67
N LYS A 202 -0.50 -5.07 3.94
CA LYS A 202 -0.89 -6.40 4.42
C LYS A 202 -0.06 -6.86 5.62
N GLU A 203 1.26 -6.69 5.57
CA GLU A 203 2.14 -7.04 6.69
C GLU A 203 1.81 -6.20 7.95
N ILE A 204 1.63 -4.88 7.80
CA ILE A 204 1.26 -4.00 8.92
C ILE A 204 -0.09 -4.41 9.53
N ILE A 205 -1.10 -4.68 8.70
CA ILE A 205 -2.43 -5.09 9.19
C ILE A 205 -2.38 -6.46 9.88
N ASN A 206 -1.59 -7.40 9.38
CA ASN A 206 -1.37 -8.69 10.03
C ASN A 206 -0.79 -8.54 11.44
N LEU A 207 0.13 -7.58 11.65
CA LEU A 207 0.70 -7.27 12.96
C LEU A 207 -0.32 -6.73 13.96
N PHE A 208 -1.34 -6.04 13.47
CA PHE A 208 -2.47 -5.61 14.28
C PHE A 208 -3.49 -6.75 14.52
N ASN A 209 -3.14 -8.00 14.14
CA ASN A 209 -4.03 -9.17 14.15
C ASN A 209 -5.31 -8.93 13.32
N GLY A 210 -5.21 -8.12 12.28
CA GLY A 210 -6.27 -7.81 11.34
C GLY A 210 -6.14 -8.56 10.02
N SER A 211 -6.99 -8.20 9.07
CA SER A 211 -6.89 -8.65 7.69
C SER A 211 -7.19 -7.51 6.73
N ILE A 212 -6.59 -7.56 5.52
CA ILE A 212 -6.88 -6.67 4.41
C ILE A 212 -7.19 -7.49 3.17
N GLU A 213 -8.24 -7.12 2.46
CA GLU A 213 -8.67 -7.82 1.25
C GLU A 213 -9.30 -6.85 0.23
N LEU A 214 -9.30 -7.22 -1.04
CA LEU A 214 -10.10 -6.59 -2.07
C LEU A 214 -11.49 -7.24 -2.06
N THR A 215 -12.55 -6.43 -2.02
CA THR A 215 -13.93 -6.87 -2.04
C THR A 215 -14.72 -6.16 -3.12
N GLU A 216 -15.88 -6.68 -3.47
CA GLU A 216 -16.81 -5.97 -4.33
C GLU A 216 -17.36 -4.74 -3.62
N SER A 217 -17.54 -3.67 -4.37
CA SER A 217 -18.14 -2.45 -3.83
C SER A 217 -19.63 -2.64 -3.62
N ASP A 218 -20.11 -2.33 -2.42
CA ASP A 218 -21.52 -2.26 -2.04
C ASP A 218 -22.11 -0.85 -2.23
N LYS A 219 -21.36 0.08 -2.87
CA LYS A 219 -21.74 1.47 -3.12
C LYS A 219 -21.89 1.72 -4.63
N LEU A 220 -23.10 2.06 -5.07
CA LEU A 220 -23.41 2.28 -6.49
C LEU A 220 -22.60 3.40 -7.13
N ASP A 221 -22.25 4.44 -6.35
CA ASP A 221 -21.46 5.59 -6.82
C ASP A 221 -19.94 5.32 -6.82
N PHE A 222 -19.48 4.21 -6.23
CA PHE A 222 -18.08 3.83 -6.10
C PHE A 222 -17.86 2.43 -6.67
N ARG A 223 -17.90 2.30 -8.00
CA ARG A 223 -17.78 1.01 -8.71
C ARG A 223 -16.33 0.61 -9.03
N GLY A 224 -15.35 1.34 -8.53
CA GLY A 224 -13.93 1.02 -8.66
C GLY A 224 -13.47 -0.08 -7.71
N ALA A 225 -12.25 0.04 -7.18
CA ALA A 225 -11.77 -0.89 -6.17
C ALA A 225 -12.39 -0.60 -4.80
N CYS A 226 -12.57 -1.65 -4.00
CA CYS A 226 -12.97 -1.55 -2.61
C CYS A 226 -12.00 -2.38 -1.75
N PHE A 227 -11.15 -1.71 -0.98
CA PHE A 227 -10.28 -2.35 0.01
C PHE A 227 -10.98 -2.42 1.34
N LEU A 228 -11.06 -3.62 1.92
CA LEU A 228 -11.64 -3.89 3.22
C LEU A 228 -10.55 -4.26 4.21
N ILE A 229 -10.43 -3.48 5.29
CA ILE A 229 -9.60 -3.75 6.45
C ILE A 229 -10.51 -4.18 7.60
N LYS A 230 -10.17 -5.29 8.26
CA LYS A 230 -10.82 -5.77 9.48
C LYS A 230 -9.82 -5.73 10.63
N LEU A 231 -10.16 -5.07 11.73
CA LEU A 231 -9.30 -4.98 12.91
C LEU A 231 -10.05 -5.46 14.16
N PRO A 232 -9.36 -6.19 15.05
CA PRO A 232 -9.97 -6.67 16.29
C PRO A 232 -10.17 -5.51 17.27
N LEU A 233 -11.39 -5.37 17.78
CA LEU A 233 -11.69 -4.43 18.85
C LEU A 233 -11.16 -4.92 20.19
N LYS A 234 -10.67 -4.02 21.02
CA LYS A 234 -10.32 -4.28 22.41
C LYS A 234 -11.38 -3.68 23.33
N SER A 235 -11.86 -4.47 24.27
CA SER A 235 -12.76 -3.97 25.33
C SER A 235 -11.96 -3.11 26.32
N GLN A 236 -12.58 -2.06 26.87
CA GLN A 236 -11.95 -1.20 27.90
C GLN A 236 -11.64 -1.93 29.21
N ASN A 237 -12.16 -3.15 29.42
CA ASN A 237 -12.12 -3.85 30.72
C ASN A 237 -10.84 -4.65 30.99
N ASN A 238 -9.85 -4.71 30.08
CA ASN A 238 -8.63 -5.52 30.26
C ASN A 238 -7.40 -4.74 30.76
N HIS A 239 -7.56 -3.58 31.38
CA HIS A 239 -6.42 -2.84 31.98
C HIS A 239 -6.13 -3.18 33.46
N LYS A 240 -6.66 -4.28 34.00
CA LYS A 240 -6.26 -4.77 35.35
C LYS A 240 -5.55 -6.12 35.23
N GLY A 241 -4.31 -6.14 34.79
CA GLY A 241 -3.59 -7.42 34.74
C GLY A 241 -2.21 -7.41 34.11
N ILE A 242 -1.47 -6.30 34.12
CA ILE A 242 -0.01 -6.33 33.87
C ILE A 242 0.63 -5.31 34.83
N GLN A 243 0.59 -5.66 36.10
CA GLN A 243 1.50 -5.16 37.14
C GLN A 243 1.70 -6.31 38.13
N SER A 244 2.69 -7.11 37.90
CA SER A 244 3.45 -7.86 38.91
C SER A 244 4.65 -8.52 38.24
#